data_09353fc9b8054a97201b0bca7fb4b880
#
_entry.id   09353fc9b8054a97201b0bca7fb4b880
#
_cell.length_a   1.000
_cell.length_b   1.000
_cell.length_c   1.000
_cell.angle_alpha   90.00
_cell.angle_beta   90.00
_cell.angle_gamma   90.00
#
_symmetry.space_group_name_H-M   'P 1'
#
loop_
_entity.id
_entity.type
_entity.pdbx_description
1 polymer ?
#
loop_
_entity_poly.entity_id
_entity_poly.type
_entity_poly.pdbx_seq_one_letter_code
_entity_poly.pdbx_strand_id
1 'polypeptide(L)'
;HMPKTIEEVRVAVDGVVAVGAFGAAAPTSALSSLTGNHTDYGYVSEDGVTESTSVSSEKIKAWQKSKVVRTTITEGIVSWKLVLIQTNAATVALYYNGIVQTDGSIVVDPTKERPILSFVLDVIDGGQIIRSYAPEAQITEVGDQVYQNGAPIGYEVTIEANYNETLVGSVKKWYSSLAAPVAPVVVSATPSGAAVGSMVKITGRNFTGSTLVKFAAVTATVFSIDDDSTIYAVMPAGTAGSAPVTVTNPTGVSNALAYTRGA
;
A
#
# COMPACT_ATOMS: atom_id res chain seq x y z
N HIS A 1 -29.92 -12.75 0.97
CA HIS A 1 -28.92 -13.59 1.62
C HIS A 1 -27.64 -13.54 0.76
N MET A 2 -26.58 -12.89 1.26
CA MET A 2 -25.30 -12.89 0.56
C MET A 2 -24.72 -14.33 0.56
N PRO A 3 -24.25 -14.83 -0.58
CA PRO A 3 -23.57 -16.11 -0.61
C PRO A 3 -22.30 -16.06 0.25
N LYS A 4 -21.95 -17.16 0.89
CA LYS A 4 -20.68 -17.29 1.61
C LYS A 4 -19.62 -17.69 0.59
N THR A 5 -18.62 -16.84 0.39
CA THR A 5 -17.56 -17.00 -0.59
C THR A 5 -16.23 -17.13 0.14
N ILE A 6 -15.54 -18.25 -0.03
CA ILE A 6 -14.26 -18.53 0.66
C ILE A 6 -13.19 -17.54 0.15
N GLU A 7 -13.26 -17.16 -1.12
CA GLU A 7 -12.35 -16.23 -1.77
C GLU A 7 -12.42 -14.81 -1.23
N GLU A 8 -13.44 -14.48 -0.42
CA GLU A 8 -13.57 -13.19 0.27
C GLU A 8 -12.94 -13.20 1.66
N VAL A 9 -12.54 -14.37 2.17
CA VAL A 9 -11.81 -14.48 3.44
C VAL A 9 -10.35 -14.11 3.18
N ARG A 10 -9.84 -13.09 3.90
CA ARG A 10 -8.45 -12.62 3.79
C ARG A 10 -7.63 -13.10 4.97
N VAL A 11 -6.40 -13.50 4.67
CA VAL A 11 -5.39 -13.88 5.66
C VAL A 11 -4.19 -12.95 5.50
N ALA A 12 -3.77 -12.29 6.56
CA ALA A 12 -2.55 -11.50 6.55
C ALA A 12 -1.34 -12.46 6.48
N VAL A 13 -0.81 -12.64 5.28
CA VAL A 13 0.35 -13.50 5.03
C VAL A 13 1.64 -12.68 5.11
N ASP A 14 1.57 -11.43 4.67
CA ASP A 14 2.69 -10.50 4.62
C ASP A 14 2.19 -9.07 4.82
N GLY A 15 3.11 -8.13 5.02
CA GLY A 15 2.75 -6.72 5.20
C GLY A 15 3.93 -5.78 5.06
N VAL A 16 3.64 -4.52 4.78
CA VAL A 16 4.62 -3.43 4.70
C VAL A 16 4.21 -2.33 5.66
N VAL A 17 5.11 -1.93 6.51
CA VAL A 17 5.00 -0.75 7.37
C VAL A 17 5.90 0.33 6.81
N ALA A 18 5.31 1.40 6.29
CA ALA A 18 6.05 2.47 5.67
C ALA A 18 5.69 3.83 6.26
N VAL A 19 6.72 4.66 6.49
CA VAL A 19 6.57 6.00 7.06
C VAL A 19 7.17 7.01 6.09
N GLY A 20 6.45 8.11 5.89
CA GLY A 20 6.90 9.27 5.14
C GLY A 20 6.94 10.52 6.01
N ALA A 21 7.58 11.55 5.50
CA ALA A 21 7.50 12.87 6.12
C ALA A 21 6.05 13.41 6.05
N PHE A 22 5.70 14.31 6.96
CA PHE A 22 4.45 15.07 6.84
C PHE A 22 4.37 15.76 5.48
N GLY A 23 3.24 15.62 4.80
CA GLY A 23 3.05 16.15 3.45
C GLY A 23 3.62 15.28 2.32
N ALA A 24 4.14 14.09 2.62
CA ALA A 24 4.54 13.13 1.58
C ALA A 24 3.36 12.82 0.65
N ALA A 25 3.67 12.62 -0.65
CA ALA A 25 2.63 12.35 -1.63
C ALA A 25 1.82 11.10 -1.28
N ALA A 26 0.50 11.25 -1.25
CA ALA A 26 -0.43 10.19 -0.89
C ALA A 26 -0.40 9.05 -1.92
N PRO A 27 -0.54 7.79 -1.49
CA PRO A 27 -0.85 6.70 -2.40
C PRO A 27 -2.15 6.96 -3.18
N THR A 28 -2.21 6.53 -4.41
CA THR A 28 -3.39 6.72 -5.26
C THR A 28 -4.31 5.49 -5.29
N SER A 29 -3.78 4.32 -4.93
CA SER A 29 -4.51 3.05 -4.86
C SER A 29 -3.81 2.06 -3.92
N ALA A 30 -4.42 0.90 -3.67
CA ALA A 30 -3.78 -0.20 -2.94
C ALA A 30 -2.50 -0.70 -3.63
N LEU A 31 -2.41 -0.60 -4.96
CA LEU A 31 -1.31 -1.13 -5.77
C LEU A 31 -0.31 -0.07 -6.22
N SER A 32 -0.52 1.22 -5.88
CA SER A 32 0.42 2.28 -6.26
C SER A 32 1.73 2.15 -5.50
N SER A 33 2.87 2.45 -6.18
CA SER A 33 4.20 2.43 -5.56
C SER A 33 4.29 3.43 -4.40
N LEU A 34 4.98 3.04 -3.34
CA LEU A 34 5.34 3.90 -2.20
C LEU A 34 6.74 4.49 -2.34
N THR A 35 7.51 4.04 -3.33
CA THR A 35 8.92 4.42 -3.53
C THR A 35 9.08 5.93 -3.68
N GLY A 36 10.03 6.49 -2.94
CA GLY A 36 10.38 7.91 -2.96
C GLY A 36 9.55 8.80 -2.03
N ASN A 37 8.41 8.33 -1.54
CA ASN A 37 7.55 9.10 -0.64
C ASN A 37 7.47 8.50 0.77
N HIS A 38 7.54 7.18 0.88
CA HIS A 38 7.48 6.44 2.13
C HIS A 38 8.63 5.44 2.19
N THR A 39 9.27 5.34 3.33
CA THR A 39 10.35 4.38 3.60
C THR A 39 9.77 3.17 4.31
N ASP A 40 10.05 1.99 3.79
CA ASP A 40 9.74 0.73 4.44
C ASP A 40 10.63 0.52 5.67
N TYR A 41 10.03 0.19 6.80
CA TYR A 41 10.72 -0.03 8.08
C TYR A 41 11.12 -1.50 8.30
N GLY A 42 10.83 -2.36 7.33
CA GLY A 42 11.25 -3.76 7.33
C GLY A 42 10.38 -4.67 8.17
N TYR A 43 10.99 -5.67 8.81
CA TYR A 43 10.25 -6.73 9.47
C TYR A 43 9.55 -6.28 10.75
N VAL A 44 8.30 -6.71 10.89
CA VAL A 44 7.48 -6.64 12.10
C VAL A 44 7.53 -8.02 12.78
N SER A 45 7.33 -8.06 14.10
CA SER A 45 7.25 -9.31 14.85
C SER A 45 6.13 -10.23 14.33
N GLU A 46 6.20 -11.51 14.69
CA GLU A 46 5.19 -12.52 14.29
C GLU A 46 3.76 -12.19 14.76
N ASP A 47 3.62 -11.36 15.79
CA ASP A 47 2.31 -10.87 16.26
C ASP A 47 1.64 -9.90 15.27
N GLY A 48 2.39 -9.41 14.25
CA GLY A 48 1.90 -8.53 13.21
C GLY A 48 1.58 -7.12 13.70
N VAL A 49 0.55 -6.51 13.11
CA VAL A 49 0.08 -5.16 13.43
C VAL A 49 -1.34 -5.22 13.96
N THR A 50 -1.56 -4.66 15.14
CA THR A 50 -2.90 -4.50 15.69
C THR A 50 -3.45 -3.13 15.35
N GLU A 51 -4.55 -3.07 14.59
CA GLU A 51 -5.28 -1.84 14.33
C GLU A 51 -6.46 -1.73 15.28
N SER A 52 -6.61 -0.57 15.91
CA SER A 52 -7.71 -0.28 16.84
C SER A 52 -8.44 0.98 16.43
N THR A 53 -9.77 0.97 16.58
CA THR A 53 -10.59 2.16 16.44
C THR A 53 -11.32 2.40 17.75
N SER A 54 -11.04 3.53 18.39
CA SER A 54 -11.67 3.94 19.65
C SER A 54 -12.60 5.11 19.40
N VAL A 55 -13.80 5.06 19.98
CA VAL A 55 -14.79 6.14 19.89
C VAL A 55 -15.30 6.46 21.29
N SER A 56 -15.07 7.71 21.71
CA SER A 56 -15.64 8.24 22.96
C SER A 56 -16.93 8.98 22.66
N SER A 57 -17.94 8.79 23.51
CA SER A 57 -19.24 9.45 23.34
C SER A 57 -19.78 9.97 24.67
N GLU A 58 -20.39 11.14 24.64
CA GLU A 58 -21.08 11.73 25.76
C GLU A 58 -22.61 11.61 25.56
N LYS A 59 -23.32 11.27 26.65
CA LYS A 59 -24.77 11.12 26.64
C LYS A 59 -25.44 12.27 27.39
N ILE A 60 -26.13 13.12 26.68
CA ILE A 60 -26.94 14.18 27.27
C ILE A 60 -28.26 13.55 27.73
N LYS A 61 -28.56 13.72 29.03
CA LYS A 61 -29.78 13.19 29.66
C LYS A 61 -30.78 14.31 29.92
N ALA A 62 -32.03 14.02 29.66
CA ALA A 62 -33.13 14.93 30.07
C ALA A 62 -33.35 14.85 31.59
N TRP A 63 -33.80 15.96 32.17
CA TRP A 63 -34.18 16.03 33.58
C TRP A 63 -35.32 15.05 33.90
N GLN A 64 -36.24 14.86 32.95
CA GLN A 64 -37.35 13.95 33.10
C GLN A 64 -36.88 12.48 33.04
N LYS A 65 -36.81 11.84 34.20
CA LYS A 65 -36.45 10.42 34.40
C LYS A 65 -35.06 10.04 33.83
N SER A 66 -34.15 11.01 33.74
CA SER A 66 -32.75 10.78 33.24
C SER A 66 -32.69 10.07 31.89
N LYS A 67 -33.71 10.25 31.03
CA LYS A 67 -33.67 9.67 29.68
C LYS A 67 -32.51 10.26 28.85
N VAL A 68 -31.75 9.40 28.16
CA VAL A 68 -30.78 9.84 27.15
C VAL A 68 -31.54 10.45 25.98
N VAL A 69 -31.33 11.74 25.73
CA VAL A 69 -31.99 12.48 24.65
C VAL A 69 -31.07 12.71 23.46
N ARG A 70 -29.75 12.66 23.69
CA ARG A 70 -28.76 12.80 22.65
C ARG A 70 -27.46 12.05 23.04
N THR A 71 -26.83 11.42 22.07
CA THR A 71 -25.46 10.92 22.17
C THR A 71 -24.60 11.74 21.22
N THR A 72 -23.50 12.30 21.69
CA THR A 72 -22.55 13.07 20.88
C THR A 72 -21.22 12.34 20.92
N ILE A 73 -20.62 12.13 19.77
CA ILE A 73 -19.25 11.60 19.68
C ILE A 73 -18.31 12.75 20.06
N THR A 74 -17.44 12.53 21.03
CA THR A 74 -16.48 13.53 21.53
C THR A 74 -15.08 13.29 20.98
N GLU A 75 -14.76 12.03 20.62
CA GLU A 75 -13.44 11.67 20.11
C GLU A 75 -13.54 10.40 19.26
N GLY A 76 -12.72 10.31 18.23
CA GLY A 76 -12.53 9.10 17.43
C GLY A 76 -11.06 8.97 17.03
N ILE A 77 -10.42 7.87 17.45
CA ILE A 77 -9.01 7.61 17.21
C ILE A 77 -8.86 6.30 16.46
N VAL A 78 -8.04 6.31 15.41
CA VAL A 78 -7.52 5.09 14.77
C VAL A 78 -6.05 4.97 15.12
N SER A 79 -5.66 3.82 15.64
CA SER A 79 -4.28 3.58 16.04
C SER A 79 -3.78 2.22 15.57
N TRP A 80 -2.46 2.10 15.40
CA TRP A 80 -1.76 0.88 15.08
C TRP A 80 -0.66 0.62 16.11
N LYS A 81 -0.69 -0.57 16.67
CA LYS A 81 0.36 -1.07 17.56
C LYS A 81 1.14 -2.16 16.85
N LEU A 82 2.47 -2.04 16.84
CA LEU A 82 3.37 -2.97 16.18
C LEU A 82 4.75 -2.99 16.82
N VAL A 83 5.49 -4.07 16.58
CA VAL A 83 6.87 -4.22 17.04
C VAL A 83 7.79 -4.40 15.84
N LEU A 84 8.61 -3.39 15.55
CA LEU A 84 9.66 -3.50 14.54
C LEU A 84 10.85 -4.31 15.13
N ILE A 85 11.38 -5.24 14.34
CA ILE A 85 12.46 -6.15 14.83
C ILE A 85 13.79 -5.97 14.08
N GLN A 86 13.86 -5.02 13.17
CA GLN A 86 15.10 -4.65 12.50
C GLN A 86 15.78 -3.47 13.20
N THR A 87 17.02 -3.67 13.64
CA THR A 87 17.86 -2.62 14.20
C THR A 87 18.59 -1.91 13.04
N ASN A 88 17.97 -0.85 12.52
CA ASN A 88 18.57 0.03 11.52
C ASN A 88 18.36 1.51 11.92
N ALA A 89 19.04 2.42 11.20
CA ALA A 89 18.99 3.84 11.54
C ALA A 89 17.57 4.42 11.52
N ALA A 90 16.72 3.98 10.59
CA ALA A 90 15.33 4.45 10.48
C ALA A 90 14.48 4.00 11.67
N THR A 91 14.53 2.70 12.02
CA THR A 91 13.81 2.13 13.15
C THR A 91 14.24 2.75 14.48
N VAL A 92 15.57 2.87 14.70
CA VAL A 92 16.13 3.48 15.91
C VAL A 92 15.73 4.95 16.02
N ALA A 93 15.82 5.72 14.92
CA ALA A 93 15.40 7.11 14.89
C ALA A 93 13.90 7.29 15.17
N LEU A 94 13.06 6.40 14.64
CA LEU A 94 11.62 6.41 14.85
C LEU A 94 11.26 6.14 16.31
N TYR A 95 11.87 5.09 16.90
CA TYR A 95 11.60 4.67 18.27
C TYR A 95 12.06 5.71 19.30
N TYR A 96 13.30 6.19 19.18
CA TYR A 96 13.88 7.15 20.14
C TYR A 96 13.61 8.63 19.82
N ASN A 97 12.94 8.91 18.72
CA ASN A 97 12.70 10.29 18.25
C ASN A 97 13.98 11.12 18.11
N GLY A 98 15.03 10.50 17.62
CA GLY A 98 16.38 11.09 17.52
C GLY A 98 16.95 10.99 16.12
N ILE A 99 18.18 11.47 15.97
CA ILE A 99 18.97 11.37 14.75
C ILE A 99 20.15 10.42 15.04
N VAL A 100 20.24 9.34 14.27
CA VAL A 100 21.41 8.45 14.33
C VAL A 100 22.58 9.14 13.65
N GLN A 101 23.67 9.31 14.40
CA GLN A 101 24.89 9.96 13.92
C GLN A 101 25.71 9.01 13.04
N THR A 102 26.71 9.55 12.34
CA THR A 102 27.59 8.76 11.47
C THR A 102 28.45 7.73 12.21
N ASP A 103 28.66 7.91 13.52
CA ASP A 103 29.33 6.96 14.41
C ASP A 103 28.40 5.89 14.99
N GLY A 104 27.10 5.91 14.61
CA GLY A 104 26.08 5.00 15.10
C GLY A 104 25.45 5.41 16.43
N SER A 105 25.85 6.53 17.03
CA SER A 105 25.26 7.01 18.28
C SER A 105 23.91 7.69 18.05
N ILE A 106 23.08 7.72 19.09
CA ILE A 106 21.84 8.50 19.15
C ILE A 106 21.69 9.12 20.54
N VAL A 107 21.30 10.39 20.56
CA VAL A 107 20.94 11.06 21.81
C VAL A 107 19.44 10.90 22.04
N VAL A 108 19.07 10.32 23.17
CA VAL A 108 17.68 10.10 23.56
C VAL A 108 17.23 11.23 24.49
N ASP A 109 16.26 12.00 24.04
CA ASP A 109 15.57 13.01 24.83
C ASP A 109 14.09 12.64 24.95
N PRO A 110 13.64 12.11 26.10
CA PRO A 110 12.25 11.68 26.27
C PRO A 110 11.27 12.85 26.34
N THR A 111 11.76 14.09 26.46
CA THR A 111 10.91 15.29 26.51
C THR A 111 10.67 15.91 25.14
N LYS A 112 11.39 15.44 24.13
CA LYS A 112 11.29 15.95 22.78
C LYS A 112 9.95 15.59 22.13
N GLU A 113 9.21 16.58 21.67
CA GLU A 113 7.96 16.39 20.94
C GLU A 113 8.18 15.52 19.67
N ARG A 114 7.29 14.56 19.46
CA ARG A 114 7.35 13.69 18.29
C ARG A 114 6.73 14.39 17.08
N PRO A 115 7.37 14.31 15.91
CA PRO A 115 6.86 14.93 14.70
C PRO A 115 5.59 14.22 14.20
N ILE A 116 4.77 15.00 13.48
CA ILE A 116 3.71 14.43 12.64
C ILE A 116 4.37 13.79 11.42
N LEU A 117 3.91 12.61 11.07
CA LEU A 117 4.41 11.76 10.00
C LEU A 117 3.26 11.37 9.07
N SER A 118 3.59 10.88 7.90
CA SER A 118 2.65 10.16 7.04
C SER A 118 2.89 8.66 7.22
N PHE A 119 1.82 7.88 7.43
CA PHE A 119 1.90 6.45 7.73
C PHE A 119 1.14 5.62 6.70
N VAL A 120 1.73 4.51 6.28
CA VAL A 120 1.13 3.52 5.40
C VAL A 120 1.32 2.13 6.00
N LEU A 121 0.24 1.37 6.04
CA LEU A 121 0.23 -0.06 6.34
C LEU A 121 -0.38 -0.81 5.15
N ASP A 122 0.37 -1.73 4.57
CA ASP A 122 -0.13 -2.71 3.62
C ASP A 122 -0.26 -4.08 4.30
N VAL A 123 -1.41 -4.69 4.16
CA VAL A 123 -1.65 -6.08 4.53
C VAL A 123 -1.85 -6.87 3.25
N ILE A 124 -1.04 -7.91 3.05
CA ILE A 124 -0.92 -8.64 1.80
C ILE A 124 -1.43 -10.07 1.97
N ASP A 125 -2.32 -10.47 1.08
CA ASP A 125 -2.84 -11.83 0.95
C ASP A 125 -2.72 -12.26 -0.52
N GLY A 126 -1.60 -12.88 -0.88
CA GLY A 126 -1.28 -13.22 -2.26
C GLY A 126 -1.24 -11.98 -3.16
N GLY A 127 -2.12 -11.92 -4.15
CA GLY A 127 -2.25 -10.75 -5.05
C GLY A 127 -3.19 -9.66 -4.55
N GLN A 128 -3.76 -9.79 -3.34
CA GLN A 128 -4.68 -8.82 -2.76
C GLN A 128 -4.01 -7.98 -1.68
N ILE A 129 -4.24 -6.69 -1.70
CA ILE A 129 -3.66 -5.73 -0.76
C ILE A 129 -4.78 -4.92 -0.09
N ILE A 130 -4.69 -4.82 1.22
CA ILE A 130 -5.44 -3.84 2.01
C ILE A 130 -4.45 -2.78 2.44
N ARG A 131 -4.58 -1.57 1.92
CA ARG A 131 -3.74 -0.43 2.26
C ARG A 131 -4.47 0.52 3.16
N SER A 132 -3.89 0.85 4.31
CA SER A 132 -4.30 1.94 5.21
C SER A 132 -3.30 3.08 5.07
N TYR A 133 -3.78 4.30 4.91
CA TYR A 133 -2.98 5.51 4.79
C TYR A 133 -3.48 6.59 5.74
N ALA A 134 -2.60 7.07 6.60
CA ALA A 134 -2.83 8.23 7.47
C ALA A 134 -1.89 9.37 7.03
N PRO A 135 -2.40 10.46 6.46
CA PRO A 135 -1.58 11.61 6.05
C PRO A 135 -0.95 12.34 7.23
N GLU A 136 -1.61 12.28 8.38
CA GLU A 136 -1.17 12.86 9.65
C GLU A 136 -1.24 11.80 10.73
N ALA A 137 -0.09 11.26 11.07
CA ALA A 137 0.06 10.25 12.11
C ALA A 137 1.17 10.68 13.09
N GLN A 138 1.06 10.26 14.32
CA GLN A 138 2.06 10.53 15.35
C GLN A 138 2.29 9.30 16.20
N ILE A 139 3.54 9.07 16.62
CA ILE A 139 3.82 8.04 17.61
C ILE A 139 3.43 8.60 18.97
N THR A 140 2.47 8.00 19.62
CA THR A 140 1.96 8.42 20.92
C THR A 140 2.60 7.64 22.07
N GLU A 141 2.94 6.37 21.80
CA GLU A 141 3.56 5.52 22.81
C GLU A 141 4.71 4.71 22.21
N VAL A 142 5.69 4.39 23.02
CA VAL A 142 6.74 3.39 22.78
C VAL A 142 6.72 2.38 23.89
N GLY A 143 6.82 1.10 23.54
CA GLY A 143 6.88 0.03 24.51
C GLY A 143 8.26 -0.15 25.11
N ASP A 144 8.38 -1.02 26.10
CA ASP A 144 9.64 -1.36 26.73
C ASP A 144 10.55 -2.14 25.78
N GLN A 145 11.85 -1.89 25.84
CA GLN A 145 12.87 -2.73 25.21
C GLN A 145 13.32 -3.82 26.16
N VAL A 146 13.13 -5.06 25.73
CA VAL A 146 13.59 -6.24 26.50
C VAL A 146 14.82 -6.84 25.81
N TYR A 147 15.92 -6.91 26.52
CA TYR A 147 17.17 -7.54 26.07
C TYR A 147 17.31 -8.91 26.72
N GLN A 148 17.02 -9.95 25.97
CA GLN A 148 17.08 -11.33 26.45
C GLN A 148 17.69 -12.28 25.43
N ASN A 149 18.29 -13.38 25.92
CA ASN A 149 18.86 -14.36 25.01
C ASN A 149 17.77 -15.11 24.21
N GLY A 150 17.99 -15.25 22.91
CA GLY A 150 17.12 -16.05 22.03
C GLY A 150 15.88 -15.32 21.51
N ALA A 151 15.71 -14.03 21.79
CA ALA A 151 14.64 -13.21 21.23
C ALA A 151 15.20 -12.01 20.43
N PRO A 152 14.54 -11.58 19.34
CA PRO A 152 14.92 -10.36 18.65
C PRO A 152 14.70 -9.14 19.55
N ILE A 153 15.52 -8.10 19.39
CA ILE A 153 15.28 -6.80 20.01
C ILE A 153 14.05 -6.18 19.32
N GLY A 154 13.02 -5.88 20.10
CA GLY A 154 11.77 -5.27 19.62
C GLY A 154 11.76 -3.76 19.84
N TYR A 155 11.21 -3.04 18.89
CA TYR A 155 10.94 -1.61 18.94
C TYR A 155 9.42 -1.43 18.83
N GLU A 156 8.73 -1.55 19.96
CA GLU A 156 7.28 -1.41 20.00
C GLU A 156 6.89 0.05 19.89
N VAL A 157 5.99 0.35 18.97
CA VAL A 157 5.43 1.69 18.78
C VAL A 157 3.92 1.62 18.63
N THR A 158 3.23 2.62 19.18
CA THR A 158 1.82 2.91 18.91
C THR A 158 1.76 4.19 18.09
N ILE A 159 1.12 4.10 16.93
CA ILE A 159 0.95 5.19 15.98
C ILE A 159 -0.53 5.56 15.95
N GLU A 160 -0.86 6.82 16.18
CA GLU A 160 -2.23 7.33 16.11
C GLU A 160 -2.40 8.24 14.90
N ALA A 161 -3.55 8.11 14.24
CA ALA A 161 -3.92 8.96 13.12
C ALA A 161 -4.71 10.18 13.59
N ASN A 162 -4.18 11.36 13.29
CA ASN A 162 -4.86 12.63 13.49
C ASN A 162 -5.90 12.89 12.39
N TYR A 163 -6.85 13.76 12.67
CA TYR A 163 -7.80 14.21 11.67
C TYR A 163 -7.10 15.10 10.63
N ASN A 164 -7.33 14.81 9.36
CA ASN A 164 -6.81 15.60 8.24
C ASN A 164 -7.95 16.28 7.47
N GLU A 165 -7.88 17.60 7.33
CA GLU A 165 -8.91 18.42 6.69
C GLU A 165 -9.08 18.10 5.19
N THR A 166 -8.00 17.78 4.49
CA THR A 166 -8.05 17.45 3.06
C THR A 166 -8.69 16.09 2.81
N LEU A 167 -8.38 15.12 3.68
CA LEU A 167 -8.97 13.78 3.63
C LEU A 167 -10.41 13.77 4.14
N VAL A 168 -10.78 14.77 4.95
CA VAL A 168 -12.04 14.81 5.71
C VAL A 168 -12.19 13.54 6.57
N GLY A 169 -11.11 13.17 7.24
CA GLY A 169 -11.00 11.96 8.04
C GLY A 169 -9.58 11.70 8.50
N SER A 170 -9.37 10.67 9.30
CA SER A 170 -8.04 10.34 9.82
C SER A 170 -7.29 9.33 8.95
N VAL A 171 -8.00 8.39 8.34
CA VAL A 171 -7.40 7.28 7.60
C VAL A 171 -8.18 7.01 6.32
N LYS A 172 -7.47 6.85 5.22
CA LYS A 172 -8.01 6.34 3.96
C LYS A 172 -7.58 4.90 3.76
N LYS A 173 -8.55 4.04 3.43
CA LYS A 173 -8.28 2.64 3.14
C LYS A 173 -8.64 2.28 1.72
N TRP A 174 -7.80 1.46 1.11
CA TRP A 174 -8.07 0.82 -0.16
C TRP A 174 -8.06 -0.70 0.02
N TYR A 175 -9.01 -1.34 -0.59
CA TYR A 175 -9.12 -2.79 -0.68
C TYR A 175 -9.01 -3.15 -2.15
N SER A 176 -7.90 -3.77 -2.58
CA SER A 176 -7.71 -4.11 -4.00
C SER A 176 -8.81 -5.06 -4.51
N SER A 177 -9.30 -5.94 -3.64
CA SER A 177 -10.39 -6.88 -3.96
C SER A 177 -11.76 -6.23 -4.15
N LEU A 178 -11.97 -5.02 -3.60
CA LEU A 178 -13.22 -4.26 -3.72
C LEU A 178 -13.14 -3.16 -4.79
N ALA A 179 -11.93 -2.90 -5.32
CA ALA A 179 -11.77 -1.93 -6.38
C ALA A 179 -12.52 -2.39 -7.63
N ALA A 180 -13.31 -1.49 -8.21
CA ALA A 180 -13.91 -1.78 -9.49
C ALA A 180 -12.80 -2.03 -10.51
N PRO A 181 -12.89 -3.10 -11.32
CA PRO A 181 -11.91 -3.34 -12.36
C PRO A 181 -11.84 -2.13 -13.31
N VAL A 182 -10.63 -1.70 -13.65
CA VAL A 182 -10.39 -0.57 -14.56
C VAL A 182 -9.72 -1.09 -15.82
N ALA A 183 -10.06 -0.53 -16.99
CA ALA A 183 -9.43 -0.91 -18.25
C ALA A 183 -7.90 -0.66 -18.17
N PRO A 184 -7.09 -1.52 -18.81
CA PRO A 184 -5.64 -1.35 -18.83
C PRO A 184 -5.23 -0.06 -19.53
N VAL A 185 -4.05 0.44 -19.20
CA VAL A 185 -3.41 1.55 -19.92
C VAL A 185 -2.00 1.14 -20.27
N VAL A 186 -1.66 1.13 -21.56
CA VAL A 186 -0.31 0.84 -22.04
C VAL A 186 0.46 2.15 -22.20
N VAL A 187 1.65 2.22 -21.57
CA VAL A 187 2.52 3.41 -21.57
C VAL A 187 3.73 3.22 -22.49
N SER A 188 4.38 2.05 -22.41
CA SER A 188 5.54 1.75 -23.26
C SER A 188 5.62 0.27 -23.63
N ALA A 189 6.36 -0.03 -24.69
CA ALA A 189 6.70 -1.40 -25.10
C ALA A 189 8.14 -1.42 -25.63
N THR A 190 8.98 -2.29 -25.08
CA THR A 190 10.41 -2.36 -25.38
C THR A 190 10.90 -3.80 -25.54
N PRO A 191 11.87 -4.06 -26.44
CA PRO A 191 12.44 -3.17 -27.43
C PRO A 191 11.46 -2.82 -28.55
N SER A 192 11.62 -1.67 -29.19
CA SER A 192 10.94 -1.38 -30.45
C SER A 192 11.61 -2.15 -31.59
N GLY A 193 10.86 -2.58 -32.58
CA GLY A 193 11.40 -3.34 -33.70
C GLY A 193 11.70 -4.81 -33.36
N ALA A 194 11.05 -5.36 -32.35
CA ALA A 194 11.23 -6.77 -32.00
C ALA A 194 10.81 -7.69 -33.15
N ALA A 195 11.67 -8.67 -33.45
CA ALA A 195 11.37 -9.73 -34.43
C ALA A 195 10.37 -10.73 -33.83
N VAL A 196 9.76 -11.52 -34.72
CA VAL A 196 8.86 -12.63 -34.31
C VAL A 196 9.57 -13.58 -33.34
N GLY A 197 8.89 -13.94 -32.26
CA GLY A 197 9.43 -14.81 -31.21
C GLY A 197 10.24 -14.08 -30.13
N SER A 198 10.58 -12.82 -30.32
CA SER A 198 11.29 -12.03 -29.32
C SER A 198 10.36 -11.59 -28.19
N MET A 199 10.92 -11.45 -26.99
CA MET A 199 10.16 -10.95 -25.84
C MET A 199 10.07 -9.42 -25.85
N VAL A 200 8.88 -8.90 -25.62
CA VAL A 200 8.61 -7.47 -25.49
C VAL A 200 8.10 -7.21 -24.08
N LYS A 201 8.77 -6.31 -23.37
CA LYS A 201 8.30 -5.79 -22.09
C LYS A 201 7.31 -4.66 -22.36
N ILE A 202 6.10 -4.80 -21.86
CA ILE A 202 5.03 -3.79 -21.94
C ILE A 202 4.86 -3.21 -20.55
N THR A 203 4.93 -1.89 -20.42
CA THR A 203 4.69 -1.21 -19.15
C THR A 203 3.44 -0.34 -19.22
N GLY A 204 2.78 -0.20 -18.08
CA GLY A 204 1.53 0.54 -18.01
C GLY A 204 0.91 0.51 -16.62
N ARG A 205 -0.39 0.28 -16.55
CA ARG A 205 -1.14 0.09 -15.30
C ARG A 205 -2.43 -0.69 -15.54
N ASN A 206 -2.98 -1.25 -14.44
CA ASN A 206 -4.20 -2.06 -14.43
C ASN A 206 -4.07 -3.32 -15.29
N PHE A 207 -2.90 -3.93 -15.28
CA PHE A 207 -2.64 -5.15 -16.04
C PHE A 207 -3.09 -6.42 -15.32
N THR A 208 -3.32 -6.34 -14.02
CA THR A 208 -3.83 -7.48 -13.25
C THR A 208 -5.13 -8.01 -13.85
N GLY A 209 -5.18 -9.33 -14.04
CA GLY A 209 -6.34 -9.99 -14.66
C GLY A 209 -6.45 -9.81 -16.18
N SER A 210 -5.43 -9.29 -16.86
CA SER A 210 -5.43 -9.20 -18.31
C SER A 210 -5.47 -10.58 -18.96
N THR A 211 -6.34 -10.71 -19.93
CA THR A 211 -6.62 -11.97 -20.63
C THR A 211 -6.10 -12.01 -22.05
N LEU A 212 -5.71 -10.85 -22.60
CA LEU A 212 -5.33 -10.74 -24.00
C LEU A 212 -4.32 -9.61 -24.22
N VAL A 213 -3.29 -9.91 -24.99
CA VAL A 213 -2.33 -8.94 -25.52
C VAL A 213 -2.31 -9.06 -27.04
N LYS A 214 -2.45 -7.93 -27.74
CA LYS A 214 -2.39 -7.89 -29.21
C LYS A 214 -1.32 -6.94 -29.70
N PHE A 215 -0.69 -7.32 -30.81
CA PHE A 215 0.12 -6.47 -31.66
C PHE A 215 -0.59 -6.26 -32.99
N ALA A 216 -1.17 -5.10 -33.19
CA ALA A 216 -2.20 -4.85 -34.22
C ALA A 216 -3.39 -5.83 -34.06
N ALA A 217 -3.76 -6.55 -35.11
CA ALA A 217 -4.84 -7.53 -35.08
C ALA A 217 -4.39 -8.90 -34.56
N VAL A 218 -3.09 -9.14 -34.35
CA VAL A 218 -2.54 -10.45 -34.00
C VAL A 218 -2.37 -10.61 -32.50
N THR A 219 -2.93 -11.68 -31.97
CA THR A 219 -2.82 -12.02 -30.55
C THR A 219 -1.45 -12.60 -30.24
N ALA A 220 -0.83 -12.11 -29.15
CA ALA A 220 0.33 -12.78 -28.54
C ALA A 220 -0.17 -14.05 -27.85
N THR A 221 0.27 -15.21 -28.34
CA THR A 221 -0.14 -16.52 -27.79
C THR A 221 0.55 -16.84 -26.49
N VAL A 222 1.67 -16.17 -26.21
CA VAL A 222 2.45 -16.34 -24.98
C VAL A 222 2.68 -14.95 -24.38
N PHE A 223 2.16 -14.75 -23.17
CA PHE A 223 2.48 -13.59 -22.35
C PHE A 223 2.38 -13.94 -20.87
N SER A 224 3.05 -13.16 -20.04
CA SER A 224 3.05 -13.29 -18.57
C SER A 224 2.84 -11.90 -17.96
N ILE A 225 1.97 -11.81 -16.98
CA ILE A 225 1.79 -10.62 -16.15
C ILE A 225 2.75 -10.76 -14.99
N ASP A 226 3.72 -9.84 -14.89
CA ASP A 226 4.70 -9.80 -13.80
C ASP A 226 4.08 -9.09 -12.59
N ASP A 227 3.49 -7.92 -12.83
CA ASP A 227 2.75 -7.12 -11.85
C ASP A 227 1.66 -6.28 -12.53
N ASP A 228 0.97 -5.42 -11.76
CA ASP A 228 -0.08 -4.54 -12.28
C ASP A 228 0.40 -3.53 -13.32
N SER A 229 1.71 -3.34 -13.42
CA SER A 229 2.35 -2.36 -14.31
C SER A 229 3.20 -2.97 -15.42
N THR A 230 3.45 -4.28 -15.39
CA THR A 230 4.40 -4.94 -16.29
C THR A 230 3.84 -6.24 -16.85
N ILE A 231 3.89 -6.36 -18.18
CA ILE A 231 3.62 -7.59 -18.93
C ILE A 231 4.83 -7.92 -19.81
N TYR A 232 5.19 -9.18 -19.89
CA TYR A 232 6.09 -9.72 -20.88
C TYR A 232 5.31 -10.51 -21.92
N ALA A 233 5.42 -10.16 -23.20
CA ALA A 233 4.73 -10.83 -24.27
C ALA A 233 5.68 -11.24 -25.39
N VAL A 234 5.47 -12.41 -25.96
CA VAL A 234 6.24 -12.87 -27.13
C VAL A 234 5.63 -12.27 -28.37
N MET A 235 6.48 -11.62 -29.18
CA MET A 235 6.06 -11.01 -30.45
C MET A 235 5.46 -12.07 -31.38
N PRO A 236 4.18 -11.97 -31.75
CA PRO A 236 3.54 -12.92 -32.64
C PRO A 236 3.97 -12.73 -34.10
N ALA A 237 3.78 -13.75 -34.93
CA ALA A 237 4.00 -13.64 -36.36
C ALA A 237 3.11 -12.56 -36.99
N GLY A 238 3.64 -11.87 -38.00
CA GLY A 238 2.91 -10.83 -38.74
C GLY A 238 3.84 -10.00 -39.60
N THR A 239 3.28 -9.10 -40.40
CA THR A 239 4.03 -8.22 -41.30
C THR A 239 4.85 -7.22 -40.47
N ALA A 240 6.11 -6.99 -40.88
CA ALA A 240 6.95 -5.92 -40.32
C ALA A 240 6.31 -4.55 -40.53
N GLY A 241 6.55 -3.63 -39.59
CA GLY A 241 5.99 -2.29 -39.62
C GLY A 241 5.04 -2.01 -38.45
N SER A 242 4.05 -1.16 -38.67
CA SER A 242 3.13 -0.71 -37.62
C SER A 242 2.34 -1.86 -36.98
N ALA A 243 2.49 -2.03 -35.69
CA ALA A 243 1.85 -3.07 -34.89
C ALA A 243 1.46 -2.52 -33.50
N PRO A 244 0.47 -1.61 -33.42
CA PRO A 244 0.10 -1.01 -32.14
C PRO A 244 -0.27 -2.07 -31.12
N VAL A 245 0.20 -1.84 -29.86
CA VAL A 245 0.00 -2.76 -28.75
C VAL A 245 -1.27 -2.41 -27.99
N THR A 246 -2.09 -3.41 -27.73
CA THR A 246 -3.24 -3.31 -26.84
C THR A 246 -3.25 -4.46 -25.84
N VAL A 247 -3.72 -4.18 -24.63
CA VAL A 247 -3.95 -5.14 -23.56
C VAL A 247 -5.42 -5.13 -23.20
N THR A 248 -6.01 -6.29 -22.96
CA THR A 248 -7.42 -6.43 -22.59
C THR A 248 -7.55 -7.14 -21.26
N ASN A 249 -8.33 -6.57 -20.36
CA ASN A 249 -8.80 -7.22 -19.14
C ASN A 249 -10.34 -7.36 -19.15
N PRO A 250 -11.00 -7.94 -18.15
CA PRO A 250 -12.46 -8.08 -18.11
C PRO A 250 -13.25 -6.77 -18.22
N THR A 251 -12.62 -5.63 -17.92
CA THR A 251 -13.27 -4.30 -17.95
C THR A 251 -13.22 -3.66 -19.32
N GLY A 252 -12.23 -4.02 -20.14
CA GLY A 252 -12.11 -3.42 -21.47
C GLY A 252 -10.71 -3.53 -22.07
N VAL A 253 -10.55 -2.86 -23.20
CA VAL A 253 -9.31 -2.78 -23.97
C VAL A 253 -8.58 -1.48 -23.62
N SER A 254 -7.25 -1.54 -23.55
CA SER A 254 -6.38 -0.37 -23.32
C SER A 254 -6.42 0.60 -24.50
N ASN A 255 -5.78 1.77 -24.32
CA ASN A 255 -5.32 2.56 -25.43
C ASN A 255 -4.42 1.72 -26.35
N ALA A 256 -4.41 2.06 -27.64
CA ALA A 256 -3.48 1.48 -28.61
C ALA A 256 -2.14 2.26 -28.55
N LEU A 257 -1.10 1.65 -28.02
CA LEU A 257 0.25 2.24 -28.04
C LEU A 257 0.87 2.02 -29.41
N ALA A 258 1.34 3.08 -30.06
CA ALA A 258 2.09 2.96 -31.30
C ALA A 258 3.36 2.12 -31.08
N TYR A 259 3.53 1.08 -31.86
CA TYR A 259 4.68 0.17 -31.81
C TYR A 259 5.05 -0.30 -33.21
N THR A 260 6.33 -0.56 -33.43
CA THR A 260 6.83 -1.08 -34.72
C THR A 260 7.34 -2.50 -34.50
N ARG A 261 6.88 -3.44 -35.32
CA ARG A 261 7.40 -4.80 -35.42
C ARG A 261 8.60 -4.83 -36.34
N GLY A 262 9.63 -5.56 -35.95
CA GLY A 262 10.77 -5.88 -36.81
C GLY A 262 10.46 -6.90 -37.90
N ALA A 263 11.38 -7.11 -38.76
CA ALA A 263 11.33 -8.14 -39.81
C ALA A 263 11.60 -9.54 -39.24
#